data_1e0a2256a18e37d9b9580ce5d915caef
#
_entry.id   1e0a2256a18e37d9b9580ce5d915caef
#
_cell.length_a   1.000
_cell.length_b   1.000
_cell.length_c   1.000
_cell.angle_alpha   90.00
_cell.angle_beta   90.00
_cell.angle_gamma   90.00
#
_symmetry.space_group_name_H-M   'P 1'
#
loop_
_entity.id
_entity.type
_entity.pdbx_description
1 polymer ?
#
loop_
_entity_poly.entity_id
_entity_poly.type
_entity_poly.pdbx_seq_one_letter_code
_entity_poly.pdbx_strand_id
1 'polypeptide(L)'
;MPRRTTDQLAYAAIRIEGGLIPADELSRLTTLADADRTEQSESHYRIPKGLKLRDEIARYWKIALNLWLDFQRLRSRQDVDAQAVTAREFIVPLLRDVLGFADLDRAPAIEQAGHRYPIGHAALGGRVPLVFAAHDQPLDTPAERFGDPNPDTGKVRRRSPFMLAQEALNASDTSLWAVVTNGLRLRILRDNPSLTRPAYLEVDLEAVFSEERYADFTAFWLLTHASRFGAAQGEKP
;
A
#
# COMPACT_ATOMS: atom_id res chain seq x y z
N MET A 1 19.83 20.40 -22.67
CA MET A 1 19.47 18.98 -22.40
C MET A 1 19.30 18.84 -20.90
N PRO A 2 18.11 18.48 -20.37
CA PRO A 2 17.94 18.25 -18.93
C PRO A 2 18.73 17.00 -18.55
N ARG A 3 19.60 17.12 -17.53
CA ARG A 3 20.26 16.00 -16.88
C ARG A 3 19.17 15.07 -16.34
N ARG A 4 19.04 13.87 -16.91
CA ARG A 4 18.33 12.76 -16.25
C ARG A 4 19.08 12.53 -14.94
N THR A 5 18.44 12.82 -13.84
CA THR A 5 18.97 12.54 -12.50
C THR A 5 19.16 11.05 -12.36
N THR A 6 20.36 10.64 -12.02
CA THR A 6 20.81 9.25 -11.84
C THR A 6 19.99 8.48 -10.76
N ASP A 7 19.24 9.20 -9.93
CA ASP A 7 18.46 8.64 -8.81
C ASP A 7 17.17 7.94 -9.22
N GLN A 8 16.58 8.26 -10.38
CA GLN A 8 15.40 7.54 -10.89
C GLN A 8 15.69 6.10 -11.36
N LEU A 9 16.95 5.73 -11.52
CA LEU A 9 17.38 4.37 -11.91
C LEU A 9 17.61 3.44 -10.71
N ALA A 10 17.68 3.97 -9.49
CA ALA A 10 18.01 3.20 -8.30
C ALA A 10 16.86 2.27 -7.85
N TYR A 11 15.60 2.68 -8.06
CA TYR A 11 14.40 1.95 -7.61
C TYR A 11 13.42 1.79 -8.76
N ALA A 12 13.72 0.86 -9.67
CA ALA A 12 12.95 0.69 -10.91
C ALA A 12 11.52 0.18 -10.67
N ALA A 13 11.29 -0.50 -9.53
CA ALA A 13 9.97 -0.99 -9.12
C ALA A 13 9.16 0.03 -8.30
N ILE A 14 9.70 1.24 -8.02
CA ILE A 14 9.02 2.27 -7.24
C ILE A 14 8.76 3.51 -8.10
N ARG A 15 7.50 3.92 -8.14
CA ARG A 15 7.05 5.13 -8.84
C ARG A 15 6.36 6.07 -7.86
N ILE A 16 6.72 7.36 -7.92
CA ILE A 16 6.12 8.40 -7.10
C ILE A 16 5.42 9.40 -8.03
N GLU A 17 4.13 9.62 -7.78
CA GLU A 17 3.30 10.56 -8.52
C GLU A 17 2.79 11.67 -7.60
N GLY A 18 2.53 12.85 -8.20
CA GLY A 18 1.98 13.99 -7.49
C GLY A 18 2.94 14.63 -6.46
N GLY A 19 4.25 14.33 -6.55
CA GLY A 19 5.24 14.93 -5.65
C GLY A 19 5.11 14.49 -4.19
N LEU A 20 4.58 13.29 -3.93
CA LEU A 20 4.34 12.77 -2.59
C LEU A 20 5.62 12.71 -1.73
N ILE A 21 6.73 12.32 -2.35
CA ILE A 21 8.06 12.27 -1.73
C ILE A 21 9.07 12.85 -2.73
N PRO A 22 9.91 13.82 -2.34
CA PRO A 22 11.02 14.27 -3.16
C PRO A 22 12.03 13.16 -3.46
N ALA A 23 12.63 13.16 -4.65
CA ALA A 23 13.52 12.08 -5.08
C ALA A 23 14.79 11.96 -4.20
N ASP A 24 15.32 13.08 -3.75
CA ASP A 24 16.45 13.13 -2.82
C ASP A 24 16.10 12.54 -1.45
N GLU A 25 14.89 12.78 -0.96
CA GLU A 25 14.40 12.20 0.30
C GLU A 25 14.22 10.69 0.20
N LEU A 26 13.75 10.18 -0.94
CA LEU A 26 13.68 8.74 -1.18
C LEU A 26 15.06 8.08 -1.03
N SER A 27 16.08 8.66 -1.68
CA SER A 27 17.46 8.15 -1.59
C SER A 27 18.00 8.20 -0.15
N ARG A 28 17.77 9.29 0.57
CA ARG A 28 18.21 9.44 1.96
C ARG A 28 17.56 8.43 2.91
N LEU A 29 16.25 8.21 2.76
CA LEU A 29 15.52 7.24 3.57
C LEU A 29 16.01 5.81 3.34
N THR A 30 16.22 5.44 2.09
CA THR A 30 16.55 4.05 1.72
C THR A 30 18.00 3.67 1.96
N THR A 31 18.91 4.65 1.92
CA THR A 31 20.31 4.43 2.29
C THR A 31 20.54 4.41 3.80
N LEU A 32 19.53 4.79 4.60
CA LEU A 32 19.64 4.98 6.05
C LEU A 32 20.80 5.93 6.40
N ALA A 33 20.98 6.96 5.56
CA ALA A 33 22.10 7.91 5.69
C ALA A 33 22.00 8.76 6.96
N ASP A 34 20.78 9.03 7.42
CA ASP A 34 20.49 9.83 8.59
C ASP A 34 20.12 8.92 9.78
N ALA A 35 21.08 8.08 10.24
CA ALA A 35 20.87 7.16 11.36
C ALA A 35 20.43 7.88 12.67
N ASP A 36 20.69 9.18 12.77
CA ASP A 36 20.32 10.01 13.92
C ASP A 36 18.87 10.53 13.85
N ARG A 37 18.17 10.33 12.73
CA ARG A 37 16.75 10.70 12.62
C ARG A 37 15.89 9.72 13.40
N THR A 38 15.04 10.26 14.28
CA THR A 38 14.10 9.47 15.07
C THR A 38 13.22 8.58 14.20
N GLU A 39 12.81 9.09 13.02
CA GLU A 39 11.95 8.38 12.05
C GLU A 39 12.64 7.22 11.34
N GLN A 40 13.96 7.05 11.50
CA GLN A 40 14.74 5.94 10.96
C GLN A 40 15.30 5.02 12.04
N SER A 41 14.93 5.25 13.29
CA SER A 41 15.37 4.43 14.41
C SER A 41 14.66 3.07 14.45
N GLU A 42 15.32 2.08 15.04
CA GLU A 42 14.73 0.77 15.28
C GLU A 42 13.42 0.87 16.10
N SER A 43 13.38 1.81 17.07
CA SER A 43 12.17 2.03 17.88
C SER A 43 10.99 2.58 17.08
N HIS A 44 11.23 3.42 16.07
CA HIS A 44 10.19 3.94 15.19
C HIS A 44 9.51 2.79 14.41
N TYR A 45 10.30 1.84 13.93
CA TYR A 45 9.80 0.63 13.24
C TYR A 45 9.38 -0.48 14.22
N ARG A 46 9.28 -0.20 15.52
CA ARG A 46 8.89 -1.17 16.56
C ARG A 46 9.78 -2.41 16.59
N ILE A 47 11.04 -2.28 16.21
CA ILE A 47 12.02 -3.34 16.26
C ILE A 47 12.46 -3.54 17.71
N PRO A 48 12.48 -4.78 18.23
CA PRO A 48 12.89 -5.07 19.58
C PRO A 48 14.32 -4.61 19.89
N LYS A 49 14.55 -4.17 21.14
CA LYS A 49 15.87 -3.75 21.58
C LYS A 49 16.93 -4.85 21.35
N GLY A 50 18.04 -4.46 20.73
CA GLY A 50 19.16 -5.35 20.43
C GLY A 50 19.16 -5.91 19.00
N LEU A 51 18.07 -5.78 18.27
CA LEU A 51 18.01 -6.09 16.84
C LEU A 51 18.34 -4.85 16.00
N LYS A 52 18.88 -5.06 14.82
CA LYS A 52 19.23 -4.00 13.88
C LYS A 52 18.24 -3.91 12.75
N LEU A 53 17.87 -2.68 12.38
CA LEU A 53 16.90 -2.41 11.32
C LEU A 53 17.25 -3.14 10.01
N ARG A 54 18.52 -3.13 9.59
CA ARG A 54 18.95 -3.80 8.37
C ARG A 54 18.78 -5.33 8.42
N ASP A 55 19.04 -5.94 9.57
CA ASP A 55 18.91 -7.39 9.76
C ASP A 55 17.42 -7.79 9.74
N GLU A 56 16.57 -6.98 10.35
CA GLU A 56 15.13 -7.20 10.33
C GLU A 56 14.54 -7.04 8.93
N ILE A 57 14.95 -6.03 8.15
CA ILE A 57 14.53 -5.90 6.74
C ILE A 57 14.95 -7.14 5.95
N ALA A 58 16.18 -7.65 6.16
CA ALA A 58 16.64 -8.86 5.50
C ALA A 58 15.83 -10.11 5.92
N ARG A 59 15.40 -10.19 7.17
CA ARG A 59 14.49 -11.25 7.66
C ARG A 59 13.12 -11.15 7.00
N TYR A 60 12.53 -9.95 6.97
CA TYR A 60 11.23 -9.70 6.32
C TYR A 60 11.26 -9.95 4.82
N TRP A 61 12.37 -9.67 4.15
CA TRP A 61 12.58 -10.03 2.75
C TRP A 61 12.39 -11.52 2.50
N LYS A 62 12.99 -12.37 3.32
CA LYS A 62 12.84 -13.83 3.18
C LYS A 62 11.40 -14.29 3.41
N ILE A 63 10.72 -13.71 4.39
CA ILE A 63 9.31 -14.00 4.66
C ILE A 63 8.45 -13.60 3.44
N ALA A 64 8.65 -12.38 2.93
CA ALA A 64 7.90 -11.87 1.79
C ALA A 64 8.14 -12.66 0.50
N LEU A 65 9.37 -13.12 0.25
CA LEU A 65 9.69 -14.02 -0.86
C LEU A 65 8.92 -15.34 -0.77
N ASN A 66 8.85 -15.95 0.40
CA ASN A 66 8.09 -17.18 0.58
C ASN A 66 6.59 -16.96 0.32
N LEU A 67 6.01 -15.88 0.86
CA LEU A 67 4.62 -15.50 0.57
C LEU A 67 4.39 -15.30 -0.94
N TRP A 68 5.33 -14.65 -1.63
CA TRP A 68 5.26 -14.46 -3.06
C TRP A 68 5.29 -15.77 -3.84
N LEU A 69 6.20 -16.70 -3.50
CA LEU A 69 6.30 -18.00 -4.16
C LEU A 69 5.01 -18.83 -3.99
N ASP A 70 4.42 -18.82 -2.81
CA ASP A 70 3.16 -19.51 -2.56
C ASP A 70 2.00 -18.84 -3.33
N PHE A 71 1.95 -17.52 -3.34
CA PHE A 71 0.98 -16.77 -4.15
C PHE A 71 1.12 -17.07 -5.65
N GLN A 72 2.34 -17.13 -6.19
CA GLN A 72 2.60 -17.49 -7.58
C GLN A 72 2.05 -18.87 -7.95
N ARG A 73 2.22 -19.86 -7.07
CA ARG A 73 1.66 -21.21 -7.29
C ARG A 73 0.13 -21.20 -7.30
N LEU A 74 -0.48 -20.46 -6.38
CA LEU A 74 -1.92 -20.42 -6.25
C LEU A 74 -2.59 -19.60 -7.36
N ARG A 75 -2.02 -18.45 -7.75
CA ARG A 75 -2.60 -17.59 -8.79
C ARG A 75 -2.63 -18.23 -10.18
N SER A 76 -1.78 -19.23 -10.42
CA SER A 76 -1.78 -19.98 -11.69
C SER A 76 -2.91 -20.99 -11.81
N ARG A 77 -3.63 -21.27 -10.71
CA ARG A 77 -4.73 -22.24 -10.66
C ARG A 77 -6.02 -21.58 -11.11
N GLN A 78 -6.82 -22.32 -11.90
CA GLN A 78 -8.11 -21.85 -12.38
C GLN A 78 -9.29 -22.29 -11.50
N ASP A 79 -9.04 -23.21 -10.57
CA ASP A 79 -10.04 -23.78 -9.66
C ASP A 79 -10.19 -23.01 -8.34
N VAL A 80 -9.51 -21.87 -8.20
CA VAL A 80 -9.52 -21.03 -7.00
C VAL A 80 -10.04 -19.63 -7.30
N ASP A 81 -10.65 -19.01 -6.30
CA ASP A 81 -11.11 -17.64 -6.40
C ASP A 81 -9.92 -16.65 -6.37
N ALA A 82 -9.72 -15.92 -7.47
CA ALA A 82 -8.58 -15.00 -7.63
C ALA A 82 -8.55 -13.92 -6.54
N GLN A 83 -9.72 -13.45 -6.09
CA GLN A 83 -9.80 -12.45 -5.02
C GLN A 83 -9.38 -13.04 -3.68
N ALA A 84 -9.85 -14.23 -3.36
CA ALA A 84 -9.50 -14.90 -2.11
C ALA A 84 -8.01 -15.22 -2.05
N VAL A 85 -7.45 -15.74 -3.14
CA VAL A 85 -6.01 -16.01 -3.26
C VAL A 85 -5.21 -14.74 -3.07
N THR A 86 -5.52 -13.67 -3.81
CA THR A 86 -4.80 -12.40 -3.68
C THR A 86 -4.85 -11.84 -2.27
N ALA A 87 -6.03 -11.79 -1.67
CA ALA A 87 -6.21 -11.16 -0.36
C ALA A 87 -5.65 -12.02 0.78
N ARG A 88 -6.03 -13.30 0.86
CA ARG A 88 -5.74 -14.15 2.02
C ARG A 88 -4.34 -14.74 2.01
N GLU A 89 -3.90 -15.17 0.82
CA GLU A 89 -2.63 -15.91 0.72
C GLU A 89 -1.43 -14.99 0.52
N PHE A 90 -1.67 -13.74 0.10
CA PHE A 90 -0.55 -12.83 -0.14
C PHE A 90 -0.70 -11.47 0.57
N ILE A 91 -1.73 -10.68 0.26
CA ILE A 91 -1.76 -9.27 0.70
C ILE A 91 -1.95 -9.12 2.20
N VAL A 92 -2.88 -9.87 2.81
CA VAL A 92 -3.08 -9.81 4.27
C VAL A 92 -1.84 -10.25 5.03
N PRO A 93 -1.18 -11.38 4.71
CA PRO A 93 0.10 -11.74 5.33
C PRO A 93 1.21 -10.72 5.07
N LEU A 94 1.34 -10.20 3.84
CA LEU A 94 2.35 -9.19 3.52
C LEU A 94 2.17 -7.91 4.37
N LEU A 95 0.95 -7.41 4.47
CA LEU A 95 0.67 -6.19 5.24
C LEU A 95 0.82 -6.43 6.74
N ARG A 96 0.29 -7.55 7.27
CA ARG A 96 0.30 -7.85 8.70
C ARG A 96 1.67 -8.28 9.20
N ASP A 97 2.26 -9.29 8.56
CA ASP A 97 3.41 -10.01 9.10
C ASP A 97 4.74 -9.43 8.63
N VAL A 98 4.74 -8.67 7.50
CA VAL A 98 5.94 -8.04 6.94
C VAL A 98 5.94 -6.53 7.16
N LEU A 99 4.80 -5.85 6.95
CA LEU A 99 4.70 -4.40 7.03
C LEU A 99 4.11 -3.88 8.35
N GLY A 100 3.76 -4.76 9.29
CA GLY A 100 3.42 -4.39 10.67
C GLY A 100 2.00 -3.83 10.87
N PHE A 101 1.05 -4.05 9.96
CA PHE A 101 -0.37 -3.69 10.12
C PHE A 101 -1.08 -4.73 11.00
N ALA A 102 -0.73 -4.81 12.28
CA ALA A 102 -1.16 -5.87 13.18
C ALA A 102 -2.68 -5.94 13.40
N ASP A 103 -3.37 -4.80 13.32
CA ASP A 103 -4.82 -4.67 13.48
C ASP A 103 -5.59 -4.62 12.15
N LEU A 104 -4.97 -5.07 11.06
CA LEU A 104 -5.63 -5.17 9.76
C LEU A 104 -6.78 -6.17 9.83
N ASP A 105 -8.00 -5.70 9.54
CA ASP A 105 -9.19 -6.53 9.58
C ASP A 105 -10.19 -6.13 8.47
N ARG A 106 -11.24 -6.92 8.32
CA ARG A 106 -12.38 -6.57 7.46
C ARG A 106 -13.08 -5.35 8.01
N ALA A 107 -13.46 -4.45 7.11
CA ALA A 107 -14.20 -3.25 7.43
C ALA A 107 -15.50 -3.18 6.64
N PRO A 108 -16.57 -2.60 7.23
CA PRO A 108 -17.79 -2.30 6.49
C PRO A 108 -17.49 -1.26 5.40
N ALA A 109 -18.42 -1.12 4.46
CA ALA A 109 -18.37 -0.01 3.52
C ALA A 109 -18.47 1.33 4.28
N ILE A 110 -17.75 2.33 3.82
CA ILE A 110 -17.91 3.70 4.31
C ILE A 110 -19.16 4.27 3.63
N GLU A 111 -20.07 4.83 4.42
CA GLU A 111 -21.26 5.52 3.96
C GLU A 111 -21.09 7.00 4.27
N GLN A 112 -20.96 7.84 3.24
CA GLN A 112 -20.77 9.29 3.41
C GLN A 112 -21.42 10.09 2.29
N ALA A 113 -22.12 11.16 2.65
CA ALA A 113 -22.79 12.08 1.72
C ALA A 113 -23.71 11.36 0.70
N GLY A 114 -24.40 10.29 1.10
CA GLY A 114 -25.28 9.51 0.23
C GLY A 114 -24.56 8.56 -0.73
N HIS A 115 -23.25 8.43 -0.62
CA HIS A 115 -22.43 7.50 -1.40
C HIS A 115 -21.93 6.34 -0.56
N ARG A 116 -21.77 5.20 -1.20
CA ARG A 116 -21.25 3.98 -0.59
C ARG A 116 -19.87 3.64 -1.17
N TYR A 117 -18.90 3.41 -0.26
CA TYR A 117 -17.52 3.05 -0.59
C TYR A 117 -17.19 1.67 -0.03
N PRO A 118 -17.28 0.60 -0.85
CA PRO A 118 -17.05 -0.78 -0.40
C PRO A 118 -15.54 -1.09 -0.29
N ILE A 119 -14.86 -0.49 0.68
CA ILE A 119 -13.40 -0.62 0.86
C ILE A 119 -12.94 -2.04 1.23
N GLY A 120 -13.73 -2.75 2.03
CA GLY A 120 -13.51 -4.16 2.39
C GLY A 120 -12.57 -4.41 3.57
N HIS A 121 -11.54 -3.63 3.78
CA HIS A 121 -10.59 -3.75 4.88
C HIS A 121 -10.14 -2.39 5.41
N ALA A 122 -9.68 -2.37 6.65
CA ALA A 122 -9.06 -1.19 7.26
C ALA A 122 -7.99 -1.61 8.27
N ALA A 123 -7.12 -0.68 8.62
CA ALA A 123 -6.08 -0.85 9.64
C ALA A 123 -5.89 0.45 10.44
N LEU A 124 -5.09 0.38 11.48
CA LEU A 124 -4.76 1.49 12.39
C LEU A 124 -6.01 2.14 13.00
N GLY A 125 -6.90 1.27 13.55
CA GLY A 125 -8.15 1.70 14.14
C GLY A 125 -9.15 2.26 13.12
N GLY A 126 -9.12 1.78 11.87
CA GLY A 126 -10.01 2.21 10.79
C GLY A 126 -9.53 3.43 10.01
N ARG A 127 -8.42 4.07 10.42
CA ARG A 127 -7.90 5.30 9.79
C ARG A 127 -7.22 5.09 8.43
N VAL A 128 -6.87 3.86 8.10
CA VAL A 128 -6.27 3.51 6.81
C VAL A 128 -7.20 2.53 6.09
N PRO A 129 -8.09 3.02 5.22
CA PRO A 129 -8.90 2.16 4.36
C PRO A 129 -8.02 1.41 3.36
N LEU A 130 -8.38 0.15 3.13
CA LEU A 130 -7.63 -0.78 2.29
C LEU A 130 -8.56 -1.39 1.24
N VAL A 131 -8.24 -1.21 -0.04
CA VAL A 131 -8.97 -1.76 -1.17
C VAL A 131 -8.16 -2.87 -1.81
N PHE A 132 -8.65 -4.10 -1.74
CA PHE A 132 -8.02 -5.25 -2.36
C PHE A 132 -8.78 -5.66 -3.62
N ALA A 133 -8.07 -5.75 -4.73
CA ALA A 133 -8.54 -6.31 -5.99
C ALA A 133 -7.94 -7.70 -6.23
N ALA A 134 -8.55 -8.49 -7.08
CA ALA A 134 -7.95 -9.73 -7.56
C ALA A 134 -6.72 -9.45 -8.43
N HIS A 135 -5.78 -10.39 -8.47
CA HIS A 135 -4.52 -10.22 -9.22
C HIS A 135 -4.74 -9.97 -10.73
N ASP A 136 -5.84 -10.43 -11.29
CA ASP A 136 -6.24 -10.25 -12.69
C ASP A 136 -7.03 -8.96 -12.94
N GLN A 137 -7.35 -8.20 -11.88
CA GLN A 137 -8.05 -6.91 -11.94
C GLN A 137 -7.05 -5.75 -11.90
N PRO A 138 -6.82 -5.00 -13.00
CA PRO A 138 -5.97 -3.81 -12.97
C PRO A 138 -6.55 -2.73 -12.05
N LEU A 139 -5.68 -2.01 -11.37
CA LEU A 139 -6.09 -1.00 -10.37
C LEU A 139 -6.84 0.20 -10.99
N ASP A 140 -6.63 0.47 -12.27
CA ASP A 140 -7.25 1.59 -12.97
C ASP A 140 -8.48 1.20 -13.81
N THR A 141 -8.78 -0.10 -13.90
CA THR A 141 -9.92 -0.59 -14.71
C THR A 141 -11.19 -0.63 -13.88
N PRO A 142 -12.27 0.05 -14.30
CA PRO A 142 -13.54 0.03 -13.57
C PRO A 142 -14.19 -1.35 -13.57
N ALA A 143 -14.70 -1.75 -12.39
CA ALA A 143 -15.49 -2.96 -12.23
C ALA A 143 -16.71 -2.71 -11.32
N GLU A 144 -17.73 -3.52 -11.47
CA GLU A 144 -19.02 -3.35 -10.79
C GLU A 144 -18.90 -3.53 -9.28
N ARG A 145 -18.05 -4.46 -8.84
CA ARG A 145 -17.81 -4.74 -7.41
C ARG A 145 -17.23 -3.56 -6.60
N PHE A 146 -16.60 -2.58 -7.27
CA PHE A 146 -16.09 -1.35 -6.66
C PHE A 146 -17.04 -0.17 -6.83
N GLY A 147 -18.21 -0.43 -7.40
CA GLY A 147 -19.16 0.58 -7.79
C GLY A 147 -20.02 1.09 -6.62
N ASP A 148 -20.80 2.11 -6.96
CA ASP A 148 -21.76 2.77 -6.08
C ASP A 148 -23.15 2.53 -6.68
N PRO A 149 -24.00 1.70 -6.04
CA PRO A 149 -25.35 1.49 -6.51
C PRO A 149 -26.22 2.74 -6.26
N ASN A 150 -26.86 3.23 -7.30
CA ASN A 150 -27.87 4.27 -7.15
C ASN A 150 -29.11 3.67 -6.45
N PRO A 151 -29.54 4.22 -5.31
CA PRO A 151 -30.63 3.66 -4.52
C PRO A 151 -31.97 3.68 -5.25
N ASP A 152 -32.22 4.65 -6.13
CA ASP A 152 -33.51 4.84 -6.81
C ASP A 152 -33.62 3.98 -8.09
N THR A 153 -32.52 3.76 -8.81
CA THR A 153 -32.52 3.11 -10.12
C THR A 153 -31.89 1.74 -10.12
N GLY A 154 -31.15 1.37 -9.07
CA GLY A 154 -30.37 0.14 -8.98
C GLY A 154 -29.16 0.11 -9.93
N LYS A 155 -28.93 1.14 -10.73
CA LYS A 155 -27.77 1.21 -11.62
C LYS A 155 -26.50 1.42 -10.81
N VAL A 156 -25.45 0.66 -11.13
CA VAL A 156 -24.15 0.77 -10.46
C VAL A 156 -23.24 1.71 -11.25
N ARG A 157 -22.82 2.81 -10.61
CA ARG A 157 -21.73 3.63 -11.11
C ARG A 157 -20.42 2.86 -10.89
N ARG A 158 -19.85 2.31 -11.95
CA ARG A 158 -18.60 1.55 -11.88
C ARG A 158 -17.42 2.44 -11.49
N ARG A 159 -16.56 1.94 -10.61
CA ARG A 159 -15.30 2.55 -10.20
C ARG A 159 -14.16 1.56 -10.43
N SER A 160 -12.95 2.07 -10.66
CA SER A 160 -11.75 1.24 -10.50
C SER A 160 -11.40 1.10 -9.01
N PRO A 161 -10.60 0.08 -8.62
CA PRO A 161 -10.07 -0.03 -7.25
C PRO A 161 -9.40 1.26 -6.79
N PHE A 162 -8.60 1.88 -7.65
CA PHE A 162 -7.91 3.14 -7.37
C PHE A 162 -8.89 4.30 -7.15
N MET A 163 -9.88 4.47 -8.03
CA MET A 163 -10.91 5.51 -7.85
C MET A 163 -11.71 5.31 -6.57
N LEU A 164 -12.07 4.06 -6.22
CA LEU A 164 -12.74 3.78 -4.97
C LEU A 164 -11.91 4.23 -3.77
N ALA A 165 -10.61 3.87 -3.73
CA ALA A 165 -9.73 4.28 -2.64
C ALA A 165 -9.58 5.80 -2.54
N GLN A 166 -9.43 6.49 -3.68
CA GLN A 166 -9.30 7.94 -3.73
C GLN A 166 -10.58 8.65 -3.29
N GLU A 167 -11.74 8.23 -3.80
CA GLU A 167 -13.02 8.83 -3.42
C GLU A 167 -13.35 8.58 -1.94
N ALA A 168 -13.08 7.37 -1.43
CA ALA A 168 -13.26 7.05 -0.01
C ALA A 168 -12.34 7.89 0.88
N LEU A 169 -11.11 8.12 0.46
CA LEU A 169 -10.16 8.96 1.17
C LEU A 169 -10.61 10.42 1.21
N ASN A 170 -11.03 10.97 0.06
CA ASN A 170 -11.55 12.34 -0.03
C ASN A 170 -12.85 12.55 0.77
N ALA A 171 -13.64 11.49 0.95
CA ALA A 171 -14.87 11.55 1.74
C ALA A 171 -14.62 11.39 3.25
N SER A 172 -13.44 10.94 3.67
CA SER A 172 -13.15 10.64 5.06
C SER A 172 -12.54 11.84 5.78
N ASP A 173 -13.11 12.22 6.92
CA ASP A 173 -12.57 13.27 7.79
C ASP A 173 -11.44 12.75 8.71
N THR A 174 -11.24 11.44 8.77
CA THR A 174 -10.31 10.79 9.71
C THR A 174 -9.15 10.07 9.04
N SER A 175 -9.25 9.81 7.74
CA SER A 175 -8.24 9.08 6.98
C SER A 175 -7.36 10.04 6.19
N LEU A 176 -6.06 9.97 6.42
CA LEU A 176 -5.07 10.74 5.66
C LEU A 176 -4.41 9.89 4.57
N TRP A 177 -4.47 8.57 4.73
CA TRP A 177 -3.84 7.60 3.87
C TRP A 177 -4.80 6.50 3.48
N ALA A 178 -4.65 5.97 2.28
CA ALA A 178 -5.33 4.77 1.82
C ALA A 178 -4.35 3.84 1.09
N VAL A 179 -4.64 2.55 1.09
CA VAL A 179 -3.88 1.55 0.34
C VAL A 179 -4.80 0.86 -0.65
N VAL A 180 -4.35 0.73 -1.89
CA VAL A 180 -5.01 -0.08 -2.91
C VAL A 180 -4.03 -1.03 -3.55
N THR A 181 -4.42 -2.30 -3.70
CA THR A 181 -3.54 -3.32 -4.28
C THR A 181 -4.32 -4.46 -4.93
N ASN A 182 -3.71 -5.05 -5.96
CA ASN A 182 -4.15 -6.29 -6.57
C ASN A 182 -3.12 -7.43 -6.41
N GLY A 183 -2.16 -7.28 -5.49
CA GLY A 183 -1.09 -8.25 -5.28
C GLY A 183 0.07 -8.16 -6.27
N LEU A 184 -0.11 -7.52 -7.42
CA LEU A 184 0.97 -7.27 -8.39
C LEU A 184 1.44 -5.82 -8.34
N ARG A 185 0.54 -4.92 -8.01
CA ARG A 185 0.79 -3.50 -7.78
C ARG A 185 0.21 -3.11 -6.42
N LEU A 186 0.93 -2.25 -5.71
CA LEU A 186 0.44 -1.64 -4.48
C LEU A 186 0.61 -0.14 -4.58
N ARG A 187 -0.46 0.61 -4.31
CA ARG A 187 -0.41 2.07 -4.21
C ARG A 187 -0.78 2.53 -2.82
N ILE A 188 -0.01 3.49 -2.31
CA ILE A 188 -0.33 4.27 -1.12
C ILE A 188 -0.73 5.66 -1.56
N LEU A 189 -1.95 6.04 -1.24
CA LEU A 189 -2.51 7.35 -1.56
C LEU A 189 -2.49 8.22 -0.31
N ARG A 190 -2.23 9.51 -0.51
CA ARG A 190 -2.40 10.52 0.53
C ARG A 190 -3.52 11.47 0.16
N ASP A 191 -4.37 11.77 1.14
CA ASP A 191 -5.31 12.88 1.01
C ASP A 191 -4.54 14.20 1.01
N ASN A 192 -4.80 15.02 -0.02
CA ASN A 192 -4.24 16.35 -0.12
C ASN A 192 -5.22 17.28 -0.83
N PRO A 193 -6.02 18.06 -0.07
CA PRO A 193 -7.03 18.93 -0.64
C PRO A 193 -6.46 20.05 -1.52
N SER A 194 -5.15 20.34 -1.43
CA SER A 194 -4.48 21.35 -2.26
C SER A 194 -4.02 20.82 -3.61
N LEU A 195 -4.06 19.51 -3.84
CA LEU A 195 -3.62 18.87 -5.08
C LEU A 195 -4.79 18.64 -6.04
N THR A 196 -4.68 19.15 -7.24
CA THR A 196 -5.64 18.89 -8.32
C THR A 196 -5.46 17.51 -8.96
N ARG A 197 -4.41 16.77 -8.58
CA ARG A 197 -4.09 15.44 -9.08
C ARG A 197 -3.79 14.50 -7.91
N PRO A 198 -4.15 13.21 -8.04
CA PRO A 198 -3.81 12.23 -7.03
C PRO A 198 -2.31 12.17 -6.76
N ALA A 199 -1.95 12.11 -5.47
CA ALA A 199 -0.59 11.88 -5.03
C ALA A 199 -0.48 10.46 -4.47
N TYR A 200 0.40 9.64 -5.03
CA TYR A 200 0.59 8.28 -4.59
C TYR A 200 2.01 7.77 -4.83
N LEU A 201 2.37 6.78 -4.03
CA LEU A 201 3.52 5.91 -4.26
C LEU A 201 3.00 4.59 -4.81
N GLU A 202 3.53 4.15 -5.95
CA GLU A 202 3.25 2.82 -6.51
C GLU A 202 4.47 1.93 -6.41
N VAL A 203 4.25 0.69 -5.99
CA VAL A 203 5.26 -0.36 -5.96
C VAL A 203 4.82 -1.49 -6.90
N ASP A 204 5.71 -1.84 -7.82
CA ASP A 204 5.60 -3.01 -8.66
C ASP A 204 6.05 -4.25 -7.87
N LEU A 205 5.12 -4.88 -7.15
CA LEU A 205 5.41 -6.05 -6.33
C LEU A 205 5.86 -7.24 -7.19
N GLU A 206 5.33 -7.35 -8.40
CA GLU A 206 5.74 -8.42 -9.32
C GLU A 206 7.22 -8.27 -9.72
N ALA A 207 7.66 -7.06 -10.08
CA ALA A 207 9.06 -6.80 -10.37
C ALA A 207 9.95 -6.95 -9.13
N VAL A 208 9.51 -6.44 -7.96
CA VAL A 208 10.27 -6.58 -6.70
C VAL A 208 10.60 -8.03 -6.40
N PHE A 209 9.59 -8.92 -6.44
CA PHE A 209 9.77 -10.29 -5.99
C PHE A 209 10.23 -11.24 -7.08
N SER A 210 9.75 -11.10 -8.32
CA SER A 210 10.14 -12.00 -9.43
C SER A 210 11.57 -11.76 -9.93
N GLU A 211 12.05 -10.51 -9.81
CA GLU A 211 13.41 -10.15 -10.20
C GLU A 211 14.35 -10.03 -9.00
N GLU A 212 13.88 -10.44 -7.81
CA GLU A 212 14.61 -10.41 -6.53
C GLU A 212 15.28 -9.06 -6.23
N ARG A 213 14.55 -7.96 -6.44
CA ARG A 213 15.02 -6.58 -6.26
C ARG A 213 15.07 -6.18 -4.79
N TYR A 214 16.06 -6.68 -4.07
CA TYR A 214 16.19 -6.43 -2.62
C TYR A 214 16.30 -4.94 -2.26
N ALA A 215 16.95 -4.12 -3.08
CA ALA A 215 17.04 -2.67 -2.85
C ALA A 215 15.65 -1.99 -2.95
N ASP A 216 14.85 -2.37 -3.96
CA ASP A 216 13.48 -1.90 -4.10
C ASP A 216 12.59 -2.38 -2.95
N PHE A 217 12.76 -3.63 -2.49
CA PHE A 217 12.08 -4.14 -1.31
C PHE A 217 12.45 -3.35 -0.05
N THR A 218 13.72 -3.01 0.14
CA THR A 218 14.17 -2.21 1.28
C THR A 218 13.47 -0.84 1.28
N ALA A 219 13.44 -0.16 0.14
CA ALA A 219 12.73 1.10 -0.03
C ALA A 219 11.22 0.93 0.22
N PHE A 220 10.60 -0.08 -0.37
CA PHE A 220 9.20 -0.45 -0.15
C PHE A 220 8.92 -0.62 1.33
N TRP A 221 9.68 -1.46 2.04
CA TRP A 221 9.49 -1.74 3.45
C TRP A 221 9.59 -0.47 4.31
N LEU A 222 10.64 0.34 4.11
CA LEU A 222 10.87 1.57 4.86
C LEU A 222 9.78 2.62 4.65
N LEU A 223 9.21 2.70 3.45
CA LEU A 223 8.19 3.69 3.10
C LEU A 223 6.78 3.25 3.49
N THR A 224 6.52 1.95 3.52
CA THR A 224 5.16 1.40 3.64
C THR A 224 4.90 0.67 4.96
N HIS A 225 5.89 0.58 5.84
CA HIS A 225 5.70 0.01 7.18
C HIS A 225 4.62 0.78 7.96
N ALA A 226 3.79 0.08 8.71
CA ALA A 226 2.64 0.65 9.43
C ALA A 226 2.98 1.87 10.31
N SER A 227 4.21 1.96 10.83
CA SER A 227 4.67 3.12 11.59
C SER A 227 4.72 4.44 10.81
N ARG A 228 4.66 4.39 9.47
CA ARG A 228 4.66 5.58 8.61
C ARG A 228 3.27 6.23 8.46
N PHE A 229 2.22 5.55 8.90
CA PHE A 229 0.85 6.01 8.75
C PHE A 229 0.32 6.77 9.98
N GLY A 230 1.22 7.25 10.82
CA GLY A 230 0.90 8.02 12.02
C GLY A 230 0.69 7.15 13.25
N ALA A 231 0.65 7.84 14.40
CA ALA A 231 0.49 7.21 15.69
C ALA A 231 -0.94 6.69 15.95
N ALA A 232 -1.08 5.90 17.01
CA ALA A 232 -2.39 5.45 17.50
C ALA A 232 -3.28 6.66 17.87
N GLN A 233 -4.59 6.39 18.03
CA GLN A 233 -5.61 7.41 18.29
C GLN A 233 -5.15 8.53 19.26
N GLY A 234 -5.28 9.79 18.81
CA GLY A 234 -5.03 10.99 19.60
C GLY A 234 -3.77 11.78 19.24
N GLU A 235 -2.84 11.22 18.49
CA GLU A 235 -1.68 11.96 18.00
C GLU A 235 -1.90 12.36 16.53
N LYS A 236 -1.67 13.64 16.23
CA LYS A 236 -1.61 14.08 14.83
C LYS A 236 -0.46 13.36 14.13
N PRO A 237 -0.64 12.92 12.89
CA PRO A 237 0.45 12.38 12.07
C PRO A 237 1.52 13.40 11.81
#